data_3b8753ab6fb739ca9e5f50a4497475d1
#
_entry.id   3b8753ab6fb739ca9e5f50a4497475d1
#
_cell.length_a   1.000
_cell.length_b   1.000
_cell.length_c   1.000
_cell.angle_alpha   90.00
_cell.angle_beta   90.00
_cell.angle_gamma   90.00
#
_symmetry.space_group_name_H-M   'P 1'
#
loop_
_entity.id
_entity.type
_entity.pdbx_description
1 polymer ?
#
loop_
_entity_poly.entity_id
_entity_poly.type
_entity_poly.pdbx_seq_one_letter_code
_entity_poly.pdbx_strand_id
1 'polypeptide(L)'
;MAIQKFDELNLIAIPYEQYFGEMGISEAEKRRRIEFAESIDDLFILLFMLISADRELGNELDVNYYVDFIERSYKDMLEEKGIDYTEKYPWLAVHIRQMAEEIIRQNVEKPDDEWQTSEDRAMVIAENEANSIGEYTEFQDAVDSGKTRKTWNTMLDKRVRHTHEELESLTIPIMERFKVGAYEMYQPKDTSLGAGLEEVAGCRCWCTYT
;
A
#
# COMPACT_ATOMS: atom_id res chain seq x y z
N MET A 1 1.74 6.90 -20.79
CA MET A 1 2.27 7.56 -19.58
C MET A 1 3.29 6.62 -18.98
N ALA A 2 4.53 7.09 -18.74
CA ALA A 2 5.53 6.27 -18.08
C ALA A 2 5.10 6.09 -16.61
N ILE A 3 4.86 4.87 -16.19
CA ILE A 3 4.68 4.53 -14.77
C ILE A 3 6.01 4.87 -14.12
N GLN A 4 6.01 5.87 -13.25
CA GLN A 4 7.20 6.21 -12.46
C GLN A 4 7.52 5.00 -11.58
N LYS A 5 8.72 4.46 -11.72
CA LYS A 5 9.11 3.23 -11.04
C LYS A 5 9.25 3.50 -9.54
N PHE A 6 8.89 2.53 -8.72
CA PHE A 6 8.99 2.62 -7.24
C PHE A 6 10.38 3.10 -6.79
N ASP A 7 11.43 2.60 -7.47
CA ASP A 7 12.83 2.94 -7.19
C ASP A 7 13.21 4.40 -7.51
N GLU A 8 12.45 5.10 -8.35
CA GLU A 8 12.69 6.51 -8.70
C GLU A 8 12.14 7.48 -7.65
N LEU A 9 11.37 6.98 -6.67
CA LEU A 9 10.72 7.79 -5.65
C LEU A 9 11.59 8.03 -4.41
N ASN A 10 12.83 7.51 -4.37
CA ASN A 10 13.74 7.61 -3.21
C ASN A 10 13.04 7.23 -1.89
N LEU A 11 12.28 6.13 -1.90
CA LEU A 11 11.59 5.64 -0.72
C LEU A 11 12.62 5.12 0.28
N ILE A 12 12.49 5.52 1.53
CA ILE A 12 13.35 5.13 2.63
C ILE A 12 12.52 4.29 3.59
N ALA A 13 12.99 3.09 3.91
CA ALA A 13 12.39 2.25 4.94
C ALA A 13 12.38 2.97 6.30
N ILE A 14 11.25 2.93 6.98
CA ILE A 14 11.04 3.57 8.29
C ILE A 14 10.48 2.50 9.23
N PRO A 15 10.96 2.37 10.48
CA PRO A 15 10.34 1.45 11.45
C PRO A 15 8.84 1.70 11.57
N TYR A 16 8.04 0.65 11.60
CA TYR A 16 6.57 0.74 11.55
C TYR A 16 5.99 1.58 12.68
N GLU A 17 6.53 1.49 13.90
CA GLU A 17 6.13 2.34 15.02
C GLU A 17 6.36 3.83 14.74
N GLN A 18 7.41 4.17 14.00
CA GLN A 18 7.65 5.55 13.60
C GLN A 18 6.73 5.95 12.44
N TYR A 19 6.56 5.06 11.43
CA TYR A 19 5.72 5.34 10.26
C TYR A 19 4.27 5.60 10.65
N PHE A 20 3.66 4.70 11.44
CA PHE A 20 2.27 4.82 11.87
C PHE A 20 2.11 5.63 13.17
N GLY A 21 3.12 5.69 14.02
CA GLY A 21 3.08 6.34 15.32
C GLY A 21 2.75 7.83 15.26
N GLU A 22 3.24 8.52 14.22
CA GLU A 22 3.02 9.95 14.02
C GLU A 22 1.67 10.28 13.34
N MET A 23 0.97 9.28 12.78
CA MET A 23 -0.33 9.50 12.14
C MET A 23 -1.41 9.81 13.18
N GLY A 24 -2.32 10.71 12.84
CA GLY A 24 -3.44 11.12 13.70
C GLY A 24 -4.60 10.11 13.75
N ILE A 25 -4.33 8.82 13.60
CA ILE A 25 -5.28 7.72 13.72
C ILE A 25 -5.32 7.17 15.16
N SER A 26 -6.33 6.35 15.47
CA SER A 26 -6.46 5.78 16.81
C SER A 26 -5.31 4.81 17.14
N GLU A 27 -4.99 4.64 18.44
CA GLU A 27 -3.97 3.69 18.87
C GLU A 27 -4.32 2.22 18.52
N ALA A 28 -5.60 1.89 18.42
CA ALA A 28 -6.05 0.59 17.96
C ALA A 28 -5.75 0.40 16.48
N GLU A 29 -5.98 1.43 15.66
CA GLU A 29 -5.70 1.41 14.22
C GLU A 29 -4.19 1.40 13.95
N LYS A 30 -3.39 2.17 14.70
CA LYS A 30 -1.92 2.11 14.60
C LYS A 30 -1.41 0.69 14.82
N ARG A 31 -1.84 0.03 15.89
CA ARG A 31 -1.46 -1.36 16.17
C ARG A 31 -1.89 -2.31 15.07
N ARG A 32 -3.12 -2.18 14.57
CA ARG A 32 -3.62 -2.98 13.46
C ARG A 32 -2.73 -2.85 12.22
N ARG A 33 -2.37 -1.61 11.85
CA ARG A 33 -1.50 -1.34 10.67
C ARG A 33 -0.08 -1.87 10.88
N ILE A 34 0.48 -1.76 12.08
CA ILE A 34 1.79 -2.34 12.41
C ILE A 34 1.75 -3.87 12.28
N GLU A 35 0.77 -4.54 12.88
CA GLU A 35 0.60 -6.00 12.76
C GLU A 35 0.40 -6.46 11.30
N PHE A 36 -0.26 -5.65 10.48
CA PHE A 36 -0.37 -5.90 9.05
C PHE A 36 0.98 -5.74 8.34
N ALA A 37 1.69 -4.65 8.61
CA ALA A 37 2.99 -4.39 8.01
C ALA A 37 3.99 -5.52 8.35
N GLU A 38 4.05 -5.96 9.60
CA GLU A 38 4.90 -7.08 10.01
C GLU A 38 4.58 -8.38 9.23
N SER A 39 3.29 -8.69 9.07
CA SER A 39 2.87 -9.89 8.32
C SER A 39 3.18 -9.81 6.82
N ILE A 40 3.05 -8.62 6.24
CA ILE A 40 3.39 -8.38 4.82
C ILE A 40 4.90 -8.39 4.62
N ASP A 41 5.67 -7.84 5.55
CA ASP A 41 7.12 -7.83 5.55
C ASP A 41 7.68 -9.27 5.53
N ASP A 42 7.23 -10.10 6.45
CA ASP A 42 7.59 -11.53 6.52
C ASP A 42 7.31 -12.25 5.19
N LEU A 43 6.17 -11.96 4.56
CA LEU A 43 5.81 -12.50 3.24
C LEU A 43 6.82 -12.08 2.17
N PHE A 44 7.17 -10.79 2.11
CA PHE A 44 8.09 -10.29 1.08
C PHE A 44 9.54 -10.67 1.34
N ILE A 45 9.98 -10.78 2.59
CA ILE A 45 11.29 -11.34 2.94
C ILE A 45 11.38 -12.78 2.42
N LEU A 46 10.38 -13.62 2.71
CA LEU A 46 10.35 -15.00 2.20
C LEU A 46 10.37 -15.05 0.67
N LEU A 47 9.56 -14.24 0.01
CA LEU A 47 9.52 -14.14 -1.44
C LEU A 47 10.90 -13.77 -2.01
N PHE A 48 11.55 -12.77 -1.45
CA PHE A 48 12.85 -12.29 -1.93
C PHE A 48 13.97 -13.31 -1.69
N MET A 49 13.89 -14.08 -0.60
CA MET A 49 14.78 -15.23 -0.38
C MET A 49 14.59 -16.33 -1.45
N LEU A 50 13.35 -16.63 -1.83
CA LEU A 50 13.05 -17.62 -2.88
C LEU A 50 13.56 -17.14 -4.26
N ILE A 51 13.33 -15.89 -4.61
CA ILE A 51 13.83 -15.28 -5.85
C ILE A 51 15.36 -15.31 -5.90
N SER A 52 16.02 -14.96 -4.80
CA SER A 52 17.48 -14.96 -4.70
C SER A 52 18.04 -16.39 -4.85
N ALA A 53 17.42 -17.37 -4.21
CA ALA A 53 17.81 -18.77 -4.33
C ALA A 53 17.69 -19.31 -5.78
N ASP A 54 16.61 -18.97 -6.49
CA ASP A 54 16.46 -19.35 -7.90
C ASP A 54 17.52 -18.72 -8.79
N ARG A 55 17.86 -17.46 -8.55
CA ARG A 55 18.95 -16.77 -9.26
C ARG A 55 20.30 -17.43 -9.03
N GLU A 56 20.64 -17.77 -7.77
CA GLU A 56 21.89 -18.46 -7.42
C GLU A 56 22.00 -19.83 -8.09
N LEU A 57 20.88 -20.52 -8.27
CA LEU A 57 20.81 -21.81 -8.98
C LEU A 57 20.81 -21.67 -10.49
N GLY A 58 20.75 -20.46 -11.03
CA GLY A 58 20.66 -20.17 -12.44
C GLY A 58 19.31 -20.53 -13.07
N ASN A 59 18.26 -20.61 -12.26
CA ASN A 59 16.90 -20.84 -12.73
C ASN A 59 16.32 -19.58 -13.36
N GLU A 60 15.51 -19.75 -14.41
CA GLU A 60 14.65 -18.67 -14.91
C GLU A 60 13.49 -18.44 -13.94
N LEU A 61 13.20 -17.17 -13.64
CA LEU A 61 12.10 -16.84 -12.72
C LEU A 61 10.75 -17.10 -13.40
N ASP A 62 9.97 -18.01 -12.84
CA ASP A 62 8.57 -18.24 -13.24
C ASP A 62 7.68 -17.13 -12.65
N VAL A 63 7.41 -16.11 -13.48
CA VAL A 63 6.60 -14.95 -13.10
C VAL A 63 5.24 -15.35 -12.55
N ASN A 64 4.55 -16.29 -13.21
CA ASN A 64 3.22 -16.72 -12.78
C ASN A 64 3.26 -17.43 -11.42
N TYR A 65 4.25 -18.28 -11.20
CA TYR A 65 4.43 -18.95 -9.91
C TYR A 65 4.56 -17.94 -8.76
N TYR A 66 5.41 -16.92 -8.92
CA TYR A 66 5.63 -15.93 -7.88
C TYR A 66 4.44 -14.97 -7.69
N VAL A 67 3.77 -14.58 -8.76
CA VAL A 67 2.53 -13.79 -8.67
C VAL A 67 1.44 -14.56 -7.92
N ASP A 68 1.22 -15.84 -8.27
CA ASP A 68 0.24 -16.69 -7.62
C ASP A 68 0.62 -16.99 -6.15
N PHE A 69 1.91 -17.07 -5.84
CA PHE A 69 2.41 -17.22 -4.47
C PHE A 69 2.04 -15.99 -3.62
N ILE A 70 2.37 -14.78 -4.09
CA ILE A 70 2.03 -13.53 -3.40
C ILE A 70 0.51 -13.43 -3.22
N GLU A 71 -0.24 -13.59 -4.30
CA GLU A 71 -1.69 -13.43 -4.29
C GLU A 71 -2.35 -14.35 -3.27
N ARG A 72 -1.95 -15.63 -3.23
CA ARG A 72 -2.48 -16.61 -2.29
C ARG A 72 -2.12 -16.28 -0.85
N SER A 73 -0.83 -16.09 -0.58
CA SER A 73 -0.35 -15.82 0.78
C SER A 73 -0.92 -14.52 1.36
N TYR A 74 -1.08 -13.50 0.50
CA TYR A 74 -1.67 -12.23 0.92
C TYR A 74 -3.17 -12.39 1.25
N LYS A 75 -3.90 -13.15 0.43
CA LYS A 75 -5.31 -13.47 0.68
C LYS A 75 -5.50 -14.27 1.97
N ASP A 76 -4.68 -15.30 2.18
CA ASP A 76 -4.70 -16.10 3.41
C ASP A 76 -4.48 -15.20 4.65
N MET A 77 -3.52 -14.29 4.58
CA MET A 77 -3.26 -13.31 5.65
C MET A 77 -4.47 -12.40 5.89
N LEU A 78 -5.13 -11.88 4.85
CA LEU A 78 -6.32 -11.03 4.99
C LEU A 78 -7.47 -11.80 5.65
N GLU A 79 -7.69 -13.06 5.27
CA GLU A 79 -8.71 -13.93 5.88
C GLU A 79 -8.42 -14.17 7.37
N GLU A 80 -7.16 -14.46 7.74
CA GLU A 80 -6.74 -14.61 9.14
C GLU A 80 -7.00 -13.34 9.97
N LYS A 81 -6.87 -12.18 9.36
CA LYS A 81 -7.17 -10.88 9.98
C LYS A 81 -8.65 -10.49 9.90
N GLY A 82 -9.51 -11.33 9.34
CA GLY A 82 -10.95 -11.11 9.23
C GLY A 82 -11.35 -10.09 8.18
N ILE A 83 -10.50 -9.83 7.18
CA ILE A 83 -10.80 -8.94 6.06
C ILE A 83 -11.32 -9.76 4.89
N ASP A 84 -12.61 -9.59 4.59
CA ASP A 84 -13.24 -10.18 3.42
C ASP A 84 -12.92 -9.37 2.15
N TYR A 85 -11.94 -9.84 1.39
CA TYR A 85 -11.52 -9.23 0.12
C TYR A 85 -12.42 -9.63 -1.07
N THR A 86 -13.37 -10.54 -0.90
CA THR A 86 -14.19 -11.07 -2.00
C THR A 86 -15.47 -10.27 -2.20
N GLU A 87 -16.30 -10.13 -1.17
CA GLU A 87 -17.58 -9.45 -1.24
C GLU A 87 -17.52 -8.00 -0.77
N LYS A 88 -16.89 -7.77 0.39
CA LYS A 88 -16.83 -6.44 1.01
C LYS A 88 -15.80 -5.55 0.36
N TYR A 89 -14.66 -6.11 -0.07
CA TYR A 89 -13.55 -5.33 -0.62
C TYR A 89 -13.05 -5.88 -1.98
N PRO A 90 -13.88 -5.91 -3.03
CA PRO A 90 -13.54 -6.51 -4.32
C PRO A 90 -12.36 -5.83 -5.02
N TRP A 91 -12.13 -4.52 -4.76
CA TRP A 91 -10.98 -3.79 -5.24
C TRP A 91 -9.67 -4.41 -4.75
N LEU A 92 -9.64 -4.91 -3.53
CA LEU A 92 -8.42 -5.41 -2.89
C LEU A 92 -7.83 -6.61 -3.62
N ALA A 93 -8.67 -7.49 -4.17
CA ALA A 93 -8.20 -8.62 -4.98
C ALA A 93 -7.48 -8.17 -6.27
N VAL A 94 -7.99 -7.12 -6.92
CA VAL A 94 -7.36 -6.53 -8.11
C VAL A 94 -6.04 -5.85 -7.74
N HIS A 95 -6.04 -5.10 -6.64
CA HIS A 95 -4.85 -4.42 -6.13
C HIS A 95 -3.71 -5.40 -5.80
N ILE A 96 -4.00 -6.48 -5.07
CA ILE A 96 -3.00 -7.50 -4.70
C ILE A 96 -2.34 -8.08 -5.95
N ARG A 97 -3.13 -8.44 -6.96
CA ARG A 97 -2.59 -9.00 -8.20
C ARG A 97 -1.72 -8.00 -8.97
N GLN A 98 -2.18 -6.77 -9.13
CA GLN A 98 -1.42 -5.72 -9.82
C GLN A 98 -0.10 -5.40 -9.11
N MET A 99 -0.13 -5.32 -7.78
CA MET A 99 1.05 -5.12 -6.95
C MET A 99 2.04 -6.30 -7.11
N ALA A 100 1.56 -7.55 -7.05
CA ALA A 100 2.38 -8.74 -7.23
C ALA A 100 3.04 -8.75 -8.63
N GLU A 101 2.27 -8.52 -9.69
CA GLU A 101 2.78 -8.46 -11.07
C GLU A 101 3.87 -7.39 -11.22
N GLU A 102 3.69 -6.20 -10.64
CA GLU A 102 4.68 -5.13 -10.71
C GLU A 102 5.97 -5.47 -9.95
N ILE A 103 5.88 -6.04 -8.75
CA ILE A 103 7.05 -6.43 -7.94
C ILE A 103 7.87 -7.50 -8.66
N ILE A 104 7.22 -8.52 -9.21
CA ILE A 104 7.92 -9.59 -9.93
C ILE A 104 8.50 -9.09 -11.24
N ARG A 105 7.77 -8.24 -11.98
CA ARG A 105 8.27 -7.60 -13.20
C ARG A 105 9.56 -6.82 -12.93
N GLN A 106 9.62 -6.03 -11.86
CA GLN A 106 10.83 -5.28 -11.49
C GLN A 106 12.00 -6.21 -11.15
N ASN A 107 11.73 -7.33 -10.48
CA ASN A 107 12.74 -8.34 -10.21
C ASN A 107 13.31 -8.98 -11.49
N VAL A 108 12.47 -9.22 -12.49
CA VAL A 108 12.90 -9.76 -13.79
C VAL A 108 13.68 -8.73 -14.60
N GLU A 109 13.22 -7.47 -14.62
CA GLU A 109 13.88 -6.40 -15.39
C GLU A 109 15.24 -5.96 -14.80
N LYS A 110 15.42 -6.11 -13.50
CA LYS A 110 16.62 -5.65 -12.78
C LYS A 110 17.22 -6.79 -11.91
N PRO A 111 17.69 -7.89 -12.53
CA PRO A 111 18.15 -9.06 -11.79
C PRO A 111 19.39 -8.80 -10.93
N ASP A 112 20.23 -7.85 -11.31
CA ASP A 112 21.50 -7.51 -10.62
C ASP A 112 21.34 -6.36 -9.60
N ASP A 113 20.14 -5.82 -9.42
CA ASP A 113 19.87 -4.76 -8.45
C ASP A 113 19.54 -5.38 -7.09
N GLU A 114 20.48 -5.30 -6.15
CA GLU A 114 20.33 -5.84 -4.79
C GLU A 114 19.12 -5.26 -4.05
N TRP A 115 18.72 -4.04 -4.36
CA TRP A 115 17.50 -3.44 -3.79
C TRP A 115 16.25 -4.27 -4.08
N GLN A 116 16.19 -4.94 -5.25
CA GLN A 116 14.99 -5.67 -5.66
C GLN A 116 14.62 -6.86 -4.74
N THR A 117 15.58 -7.33 -3.93
CA THR A 117 15.37 -8.43 -2.96
C THR A 117 15.86 -8.06 -1.55
N SER A 118 15.98 -6.77 -1.24
CA SER A 118 16.44 -6.30 0.07
C SER A 118 15.32 -6.30 1.13
N GLU A 119 15.72 -6.42 2.39
CA GLU A 119 14.83 -6.26 3.55
C GLU A 119 14.24 -4.84 3.60
N ASP A 120 15.03 -3.81 3.28
CA ASP A 120 14.53 -2.42 3.21
C ASP A 120 13.39 -2.27 2.20
N ARG A 121 13.47 -2.96 1.06
CA ARG A 121 12.37 -2.96 0.09
C ARG A 121 11.14 -3.69 0.60
N ALA A 122 11.30 -4.84 1.27
CA ALA A 122 10.20 -5.54 1.90
C ALA A 122 9.48 -4.63 2.91
N MET A 123 10.22 -3.94 3.76
CA MET A 123 9.69 -2.98 4.71
C MET A 123 8.92 -1.83 4.03
N VAL A 124 9.47 -1.24 2.95
CA VAL A 124 8.79 -0.17 2.19
C VAL A 124 7.49 -0.67 1.55
N ILE A 125 7.46 -1.88 1.02
CA ILE A 125 6.23 -2.48 0.49
C ILE A 125 5.24 -2.69 1.63
N ALA A 126 5.67 -3.24 2.74
CA ALA A 126 4.82 -3.59 3.87
C ALA A 126 4.14 -2.34 4.49
N GLU A 127 4.90 -1.27 4.77
CA GLU A 127 4.32 -0.02 5.30
C GLU A 127 3.31 0.59 4.33
N ASN A 128 3.62 0.52 3.03
CA ASN A 128 2.77 1.07 1.98
C ASN A 128 1.46 0.30 1.84
N GLU A 129 1.53 -1.03 1.83
CA GLU A 129 0.37 -1.91 1.73
C GLU A 129 -0.50 -1.88 2.98
N ALA A 130 0.10 -1.94 4.17
CA ALA A 130 -0.65 -1.86 5.43
C ALA A 130 -1.43 -0.54 5.54
N ASN A 131 -0.83 0.58 5.10
CA ASN A 131 -1.53 1.87 5.05
C ASN A 131 -2.65 1.88 4.01
N SER A 132 -2.43 1.30 2.83
CA SER A 132 -3.46 1.21 1.78
C SER A 132 -4.68 0.42 2.24
N ILE A 133 -4.46 -0.74 2.88
CA ILE A 133 -5.53 -1.57 3.44
C ILE A 133 -6.26 -0.82 4.56
N GLY A 134 -5.51 -0.17 5.46
CA GLY A 134 -6.10 0.62 6.55
C GLY A 134 -7.04 1.71 6.02
N GLU A 135 -6.58 2.54 5.09
CA GLU A 135 -7.41 3.61 4.51
C GLU A 135 -8.64 3.06 3.79
N TYR A 136 -8.48 1.96 3.05
CA TYR A 136 -9.60 1.36 2.32
C TYR A 136 -10.64 0.74 3.25
N THR A 137 -10.22 0.00 4.27
CA THR A 137 -11.13 -0.62 5.23
C THR A 137 -11.83 0.42 6.09
N GLU A 138 -11.13 1.46 6.56
CA GLU A 138 -11.75 2.56 7.32
C GLU A 138 -12.77 3.34 6.48
N PHE A 139 -12.48 3.58 5.19
CA PHE A 139 -13.46 4.22 4.28
C PHE A 139 -14.72 3.38 4.15
N GLN A 140 -14.59 2.07 3.88
CA GLN A 140 -15.74 1.21 3.70
C GLN A 140 -16.54 1.06 5.01
N ASP A 141 -15.87 0.89 6.15
CA ASP A 141 -16.53 0.83 7.46
C ASP A 141 -17.26 2.15 7.81
N ALA A 142 -16.71 3.28 7.39
CA ALA A 142 -17.37 4.57 7.55
C ALA A 142 -18.64 4.67 6.70
N VAL A 143 -18.59 4.22 5.44
CA VAL A 143 -19.77 4.16 4.56
C VAL A 143 -20.84 3.23 5.17
N ASP A 144 -20.46 2.02 5.58
CA ASP A 144 -21.38 1.02 6.14
C ASP A 144 -22.01 1.48 7.47
N SER A 145 -21.27 2.27 8.26
CA SER A 145 -21.79 2.85 9.52
C SER A 145 -22.61 4.13 9.32
N GLY A 146 -22.83 4.56 8.08
CA GLY A 146 -23.67 5.71 7.74
C GLY A 146 -23.01 7.06 7.98
N LYS A 147 -21.68 7.14 8.00
CA LYS A 147 -20.95 8.41 7.98
C LYS A 147 -21.27 9.17 6.71
N THR A 148 -21.31 10.48 6.80
CA THR A 148 -21.76 11.35 5.68
C THR A 148 -20.66 12.23 5.12
N ARG A 149 -19.58 12.43 5.86
CA ARG A 149 -18.47 13.29 5.49
C ARG A 149 -17.12 12.63 5.79
N LYS A 150 -16.12 13.06 5.04
CA LYS A 150 -14.71 12.69 5.26
C LYS A 150 -13.81 13.90 5.15
N THR A 151 -12.73 13.91 5.93
CA THR A 151 -11.73 14.97 5.95
C THR A 151 -10.35 14.38 5.65
N TRP A 152 -9.65 14.97 4.69
CA TRP A 152 -8.27 14.61 4.38
C TRP A 152 -7.32 15.23 5.39
N ASN A 153 -6.40 14.44 5.92
CA ASN A 153 -5.39 14.90 6.86
C ASN A 153 -4.00 14.49 6.37
N THR A 154 -3.01 15.34 6.63
CA THR A 154 -1.61 15.10 6.27
C THR A 154 -0.72 15.12 7.50
N MET A 155 0.52 14.64 7.36
CA MET A 155 1.52 14.69 8.43
C MET A 155 2.05 16.11 8.70
N LEU A 156 1.74 17.10 7.86
CA LEU A 156 2.24 18.47 7.94
C LEU A 156 3.79 18.57 7.99
N ASP A 157 4.48 17.57 7.48
CA ASP A 157 5.94 17.52 7.40
C ASP A 157 6.45 17.75 5.97
N LYS A 158 7.76 17.89 5.80
CA LYS A 158 8.41 18.16 4.51
C LYS A 158 8.28 17.02 3.48
N ARG A 159 7.77 15.87 3.88
CA ARG A 159 7.56 14.71 3.00
C ARG A 159 6.16 14.71 2.39
N VAL A 160 5.27 15.57 2.84
CA VAL A 160 3.93 15.73 2.25
C VAL A 160 4.08 16.35 0.86
N ARG A 161 3.45 15.73 -0.15
CA ARG A 161 3.43 16.26 -1.52
C ARG A 161 2.59 17.52 -1.58
N HIS A 162 2.96 18.45 -2.43
CA HIS A 162 2.21 19.70 -2.61
C HIS A 162 0.73 19.44 -3.00
N THR A 163 0.48 18.45 -3.85
CA THR A 163 -0.87 18.02 -4.22
C THR A 163 -1.70 17.52 -3.04
N HIS A 164 -1.06 17.02 -1.97
CA HIS A 164 -1.70 16.57 -0.74
C HIS A 164 -1.80 17.68 0.30
N GLU A 165 -0.83 18.60 0.38
CA GLU A 165 -0.91 19.78 1.25
C GLU A 165 -2.14 20.62 0.96
N GLU A 166 -2.51 20.77 -0.32
CA GLU A 166 -3.70 21.52 -0.74
C GLU A 166 -5.01 20.92 -0.22
N LEU A 167 -4.99 19.65 0.18
CA LEU A 167 -6.15 18.91 0.71
C LEU A 167 -6.20 18.90 2.25
N GLU A 168 -5.18 19.41 2.92
CA GLU A 168 -5.14 19.40 4.38
C GLU A 168 -6.41 20.00 4.99
N SER A 169 -7.07 19.24 5.88
CA SER A 169 -8.32 19.61 6.54
C SER A 169 -9.52 19.82 5.59
N LEU A 170 -9.40 19.48 4.31
CA LEU A 170 -10.52 19.55 3.37
C LEU A 170 -11.57 18.50 3.70
N THR A 171 -12.79 18.96 3.99
CA THR A 171 -13.93 18.09 4.31
C THR A 171 -14.95 18.09 3.18
N ILE A 172 -15.24 16.90 2.64
CA ILE A 172 -16.21 16.69 1.57
C ILE A 172 -17.25 15.62 1.96
N PRO A 173 -18.39 15.51 1.25
CA PRO A 173 -19.29 14.38 1.37
C PRO A 173 -18.54 13.04 1.17
N ILE A 174 -18.91 11.99 1.92
CA ILE A 174 -18.15 10.74 1.96
C ILE A 174 -18.04 10.06 0.58
N MET A 175 -19.05 10.17 -0.26
CA MET A 175 -19.07 9.57 -1.61
C MET A 175 -18.50 10.48 -2.69
N GLU A 176 -18.12 11.71 -2.38
CA GLU A 176 -17.39 12.57 -3.32
C GLU A 176 -15.91 12.22 -3.36
N ARG A 177 -15.21 12.63 -4.41
CA ARG A 177 -13.81 12.33 -4.63
C ARG A 177 -12.95 13.56 -4.34
N PHE A 178 -11.82 13.33 -3.69
CA PHE A 178 -10.77 14.35 -3.61
C PHE A 178 -10.07 14.47 -4.96
N LYS A 179 -9.75 15.69 -5.34
CA LYS A 179 -8.92 15.95 -6.53
C LYS A 179 -7.46 16.05 -6.09
N VAL A 180 -6.67 15.04 -6.39
CA VAL A 180 -5.27 14.90 -5.97
C VAL A 180 -4.38 15.05 -7.20
N GLY A 181 -3.81 16.23 -7.41
CA GLY A 181 -3.06 16.52 -8.62
C GLY A 181 -3.89 16.31 -9.90
N ALA A 182 -3.49 15.35 -10.72
CA ALA A 182 -4.19 14.98 -11.95
C ALA A 182 -5.26 13.89 -11.76
N TYR A 183 -5.39 13.34 -10.56
CA TYR A 183 -6.22 12.18 -10.25
C TYR A 183 -7.40 12.52 -9.35
N GLU A 184 -8.33 11.57 -9.26
CA GLU A 184 -9.41 11.58 -8.29
C GLU A 184 -9.27 10.36 -7.38
N MET A 185 -9.53 10.53 -6.08
CA MET A 185 -9.41 9.48 -5.06
C MET A 185 -10.56 9.57 -4.07
N TYR A 186 -11.06 8.42 -3.60
CA TYR A 186 -12.03 8.41 -2.49
C TYR A 186 -11.36 8.67 -1.14
N GLN A 187 -10.14 8.14 -0.95
CA GLN A 187 -9.32 8.29 0.26
C GLN A 187 -7.83 8.31 -0.12
N PRO A 188 -6.93 8.64 0.81
CA PRO A 188 -5.50 8.48 0.57
C PRO A 188 -5.16 7.06 0.09
N LYS A 189 -4.18 6.95 -0.79
CA LYS A 189 -3.72 5.68 -1.40
C LYS A 189 -4.74 4.94 -2.28
N ASP A 190 -5.83 5.57 -2.64
CA ASP A 190 -6.83 4.96 -3.53
C ASP A 190 -6.31 4.87 -4.96
N THR A 191 -6.05 3.65 -5.41
CA THR A 191 -5.68 3.34 -6.81
C THR A 191 -6.87 2.86 -7.65
N SER A 192 -8.06 2.72 -7.06
CA SER A 192 -9.24 2.17 -7.74
C SER A 192 -9.71 2.97 -8.96
N LEU A 193 -9.35 4.25 -9.01
CA LEU A 193 -9.65 5.17 -10.10
C LEU A 193 -8.43 5.47 -10.99
N GLY A 194 -7.36 4.67 -10.88
CA GLY A 194 -6.17 4.77 -11.73
C GLY A 194 -5.15 5.82 -11.27
N ALA A 195 -5.14 6.19 -9.99
CA ALA A 195 -4.10 7.06 -9.44
C ALA A 195 -2.72 6.40 -9.58
N GLY A 196 -1.74 7.22 -9.99
CA GLY A 196 -0.37 6.76 -10.23
C GLY A 196 0.43 6.63 -8.93
N LEU A 197 1.54 5.87 -9.01
CA LEU A 197 2.45 5.66 -7.88
C LEU A 197 3.02 6.99 -7.34
N GLU A 198 3.16 8.00 -8.19
CA GLU A 198 3.62 9.34 -7.80
C GLU A 198 2.75 10.01 -6.73
N GLU A 199 1.47 9.61 -6.62
CA GLU A 199 0.57 10.13 -5.60
C GLU A 199 0.37 9.17 -4.42
N VAL A 200 0.53 7.86 -4.62
CA VAL A 200 0.19 6.88 -3.57
C VAL A 200 1.39 6.28 -2.84
N ALA A 201 2.54 6.09 -3.52
CA ALA A 201 3.70 5.46 -2.90
C ALA A 201 4.29 6.31 -1.76
N GLY A 202 4.51 5.71 -0.58
CA GLY A 202 5.04 6.39 0.60
C GLY A 202 4.13 7.51 1.16
N CYS A 203 2.87 7.60 0.73
CA CYS A 203 1.91 8.55 1.28
C CYS A 203 1.51 8.14 2.71
N ARG A 204 1.56 9.11 3.64
CA ARG A 204 1.18 8.97 5.06
C ARG A 204 -0.04 9.82 5.43
N CYS A 205 -0.83 10.22 4.42
CA CYS A 205 -2.10 10.88 4.67
C CYS A 205 -3.14 9.87 5.12
N TRP A 206 -4.18 10.35 5.80
CA TRP A 206 -5.33 9.55 6.25
C TRP A 206 -6.61 10.37 6.17
N CYS A 207 -7.76 9.67 6.23
CA CYS A 207 -9.05 10.33 6.38
C CYS A 207 -9.61 10.16 7.81
N THR A 208 -10.36 11.17 8.25
CA THR A 208 -11.28 11.07 9.38
C THR A 208 -12.72 11.16 8.89
N TYR A 209 -13.65 10.45 9.55
CA TYR A 209 -15.03 10.27 9.07
C TYR A 209 -16.06 10.72 10.12
N THR A 210 -17.08 11.50 9.68
CA THR A 210 -18.15 12.03 10.56
C THR A 210 -19.55 11.83 9.98
#